data_d982d26ea5c525c3d5612db6a87a539b
#
_entry.id   d982d26ea5c525c3d5612db6a87a539b
#
_cell.length_a   1.000
_cell.length_b   1.000
_cell.length_c   1.000
_cell.angle_alpha   90.00
_cell.angle_beta   90.00
_cell.angle_gamma   90.00
#
_symmetry.space_group_name_H-M   'P 1'
#
loop_
_entity.id
_entity.type
_entity.pdbx_description
1 polymer ?
#
loop_
_entity_poly.entity_id
_entity_poly.type
_entity_poly.pdbx_seq_one_letter_code
_entity_poly.pdbx_strand_id
1 'polypeptide(L)'
;MRKIYALLMSIMLVCIGCEWRLNGSGSESETIVNVERYDRIQSLYLTTGDFSALQQMNTSYPQQTRTLIEDVLKIGQVNDPEINVKFLNYFQDTTLQTLIASAEQQYANMDDINKDLSDAFSRLRDMLPNIEVPQVYAQIGSLDQSIIVGNGLLGISLDKYLGSNYPLYLREDYGYMDEQRDAMTRDFIVPDCIGFYLLSLYPMPNDHDLTQLERDMYIGKVQWVVNQSMNKQVFNTLYTRNVGHFMKSHPNITTEQLLRNNYFAKAPKVKMEF
;
A
#
# COMPACT_ATOMS: atom_id res chain seq x y z
N MET A 1 -41.25 47.85 32.40
CA MET A 1 -40.99 46.42 32.66
C MET A 1 -41.51 45.48 31.58
N ARG A 2 -42.76 45.60 31.08
CA ARG A 2 -43.29 44.71 29.98
C ARG A 2 -42.49 44.69 28.68
N LYS A 3 -41.86 45.82 28.31
CA LYS A 3 -41.06 45.92 27.05
C LYS A 3 -39.70 45.23 27.16
N ILE A 4 -39.12 45.09 28.37
CA ILE A 4 -37.84 44.42 28.63
C ILE A 4 -38.03 42.90 28.59
N TYR A 5 -39.16 42.37 29.09
CA TYR A 5 -39.50 40.96 28.98
C TYR A 5 -39.77 40.51 27.55
N ALA A 6 -40.38 41.38 26.71
CA ALA A 6 -40.57 41.09 25.29
C ALA A 6 -39.24 41.03 24.51
N LEU A 7 -38.27 41.88 24.88
CA LEU A 7 -36.93 41.88 24.28
C LEU A 7 -36.11 40.65 24.70
N LEU A 8 -36.17 40.27 25.98
CA LEU A 8 -35.54 39.08 26.54
C LEU A 8 -36.13 37.77 25.96
N MET A 9 -37.44 37.72 25.74
CA MET A 9 -38.13 36.62 25.14
C MET A 9 -37.82 36.49 23.64
N SER A 10 -37.56 37.60 22.93
CA SER A 10 -37.13 37.61 21.54
C SER A 10 -35.69 37.14 21.35
N ILE A 11 -34.79 37.40 22.33
CA ILE A 11 -33.40 36.94 22.31
C ILE A 11 -33.31 35.44 22.62
N MET A 12 -34.21 34.91 23.43
CA MET A 12 -34.23 33.46 23.79
C MET A 12 -34.74 32.57 22.64
N LEU A 13 -35.49 33.15 21.67
CA LEU A 13 -35.98 32.45 20.48
C LEU A 13 -34.94 32.32 19.34
N VAL A 14 -33.85 33.08 19.41
CA VAL A 14 -32.77 33.04 18.38
C VAL A 14 -31.74 31.98 18.70
N CYS A 15 -31.71 31.43 19.94
CA CYS A 15 -30.76 30.38 20.37
C CYS A 15 -31.28 28.95 20.16
N ILE A 16 -32.48 28.75 19.65
CA ILE A 16 -32.94 27.46 19.14
C ILE A 16 -32.51 27.38 17.69
N GLY A 17 -31.19 27.38 17.46
CA GLY A 17 -30.59 26.94 16.23
C GLY A 17 -30.98 25.48 16.05
N CYS A 18 -31.98 25.21 15.24
CA CYS A 18 -32.21 23.86 14.71
C CYS A 18 -30.89 23.34 14.18
N GLU A 19 -30.30 22.35 14.86
CA GLU A 19 -29.53 21.34 14.18
C GLU A 19 -30.49 20.63 13.22
N TRP A 20 -30.67 21.22 12.05
CA TRP A 20 -31.16 20.47 10.91
C TRP A 20 -30.04 19.46 10.58
N ARG A 21 -30.03 18.33 11.28
CA ARG A 21 -29.49 17.11 10.71
C ARG A 21 -30.29 16.88 9.43
N LEU A 22 -29.73 17.37 8.34
CA LEU A 22 -29.97 16.75 7.06
C LEU A 22 -29.57 15.29 7.25
N ASN A 23 -30.54 14.41 7.47
CA ASN A 23 -30.42 13.01 7.11
C ASN A 23 -30.27 12.99 5.58
N GLY A 24 -29.11 13.44 5.08
CA GLY A 24 -28.63 13.11 3.77
C GLY A 24 -28.36 11.61 3.82
N SER A 25 -29.07 10.88 3.02
CA SER A 25 -28.69 9.55 2.55
C SER A 25 -27.20 9.37 2.59
N GLY A 26 -26.72 8.35 3.33
CA GLY A 26 -25.36 7.90 3.49
C GLY A 26 -24.28 8.78 2.87
N SER A 27 -23.65 9.64 3.66
CA SER A 27 -22.33 10.11 3.28
C SER A 27 -21.44 8.89 3.33
N GLU A 28 -21.22 8.25 2.19
CA GLU A 28 -20.04 7.43 1.98
C GLU A 28 -18.88 8.29 2.48
N SER A 29 -18.30 7.94 3.62
CA SER A 29 -17.11 8.64 4.11
C SER A 29 -16.05 8.39 3.05
N GLU A 30 -15.71 9.45 2.32
CA GLU A 30 -14.69 9.41 1.28
C GLU A 30 -13.44 8.77 1.88
N THR A 31 -12.97 7.69 1.27
CA THR A 31 -11.75 7.02 1.72
C THR A 31 -10.57 7.86 1.27
N ILE A 32 -9.98 8.60 2.19
CA ILE A 32 -8.80 9.44 1.91
C ILE A 32 -7.56 8.70 2.41
N VAL A 33 -6.62 8.42 1.49
CA VAL A 33 -5.30 7.86 1.80
C VAL A 33 -4.23 8.88 1.44
N ASN A 34 -3.44 9.25 2.42
CA ASN A 34 -2.27 10.10 2.24
C ASN A 34 -1.03 9.29 2.62
N VAL A 35 -0.06 9.19 1.71
CA VAL A 35 1.21 8.55 1.98
C VAL A 35 2.05 9.43 2.91
N GLU A 36 2.34 8.93 4.10
CA GLU A 36 3.26 9.61 5.02
C GLU A 36 4.67 9.60 4.48
N ARG A 37 5.31 10.76 4.49
CA ARG A 37 6.62 10.97 3.86
C ARG A 37 7.77 10.68 4.85
N TYR A 38 7.79 9.44 5.39
CA TYR A 38 8.90 8.96 6.22
C TYR A 38 10.21 8.94 5.42
N ASP A 39 10.17 8.66 4.11
CA ASP A 39 11.29 8.73 3.18
C ASP A 39 12.06 10.06 3.25
N ARG A 40 11.38 11.18 3.47
CA ARG A 40 12.01 12.51 3.55
C ARG A 40 12.85 12.70 4.80
N ILE A 41 12.33 12.25 5.93
CA ILE A 41 13.01 12.35 7.21
C ILE A 41 14.17 11.35 7.26
N GLN A 42 13.93 10.14 6.74
CA GLN A 42 14.96 9.14 6.53
C GLN A 42 16.10 9.67 5.67
N SER A 43 15.80 10.25 4.51
CA SER A 43 16.77 10.82 3.59
C SER A 43 17.59 11.95 4.24
N LEU A 44 16.94 12.88 4.95
CA LEU A 44 17.62 13.97 5.65
C LEU A 44 18.66 13.42 6.64
N TYR A 45 18.29 12.41 7.44
CA TYR A 45 19.24 11.79 8.36
C TYR A 45 20.38 11.08 7.62
N LEU A 46 20.08 10.28 6.61
CA LEU A 46 21.05 9.42 5.93
C LEU A 46 22.03 10.19 5.03
N THR A 47 21.67 11.40 4.58
CA THR A 47 22.54 12.23 3.72
C THR A 47 23.31 13.27 4.51
N THR A 48 22.78 13.77 5.62
CA THR A 48 23.40 14.88 6.38
C THR A 48 23.83 14.50 7.79
N GLY A 49 23.37 13.37 8.34
CA GLY A 49 23.56 13.02 9.74
C GLY A 49 22.76 13.88 10.72
N ASP A 50 21.68 14.55 10.26
CA ASP A 50 20.88 15.45 11.09
C ASP A 50 20.24 14.72 12.27
N PHE A 51 20.66 15.10 13.47
CA PHE A 51 20.17 14.46 14.70
C PHE A 51 18.69 14.74 14.97
N SER A 52 18.16 15.87 14.53
CA SER A 52 16.72 16.18 14.69
C SER A 52 15.87 15.28 13.80
N ALA A 53 16.33 14.96 12.60
CA ALA A 53 15.68 13.98 11.73
C ALA A 53 15.69 12.58 12.36
N LEU A 54 16.82 12.14 12.93
CA LEU A 54 16.92 10.88 13.67
C LEU A 54 15.95 10.85 14.86
N GLN A 55 15.85 11.92 15.64
CA GLN A 55 14.92 12.03 16.76
C GLN A 55 13.47 11.92 16.26
N GLN A 56 13.12 12.57 15.15
CA GLN A 56 11.79 12.49 14.55
C GLN A 56 11.48 11.09 14.03
N MET A 57 12.43 10.38 13.42
CA MET A 57 12.27 8.97 13.05
C MET A 57 11.90 8.12 14.26
N ASN A 58 12.57 8.32 15.40
CA ASN A 58 12.35 7.52 16.60
C ASN A 58 11.07 7.89 17.36
N THR A 59 10.61 9.14 17.28
CA THR A 59 9.45 9.61 18.07
C THR A 59 8.15 9.64 17.29
N SER A 60 8.19 10.03 16.00
CA SER A 60 6.99 10.15 15.15
C SER A 60 6.77 8.91 14.29
N TYR A 61 7.83 8.14 13.98
CA TYR A 61 7.80 6.96 13.13
C TYR A 61 8.47 5.72 13.77
N PRO A 62 8.19 5.39 15.04
CA PRO A 62 8.92 4.33 15.75
C PRO A 62 8.72 2.94 15.14
N GLN A 63 7.52 2.65 14.61
CA GLN A 63 7.24 1.36 13.99
C GLN A 63 7.90 1.25 12.61
N GLN A 64 7.81 2.30 11.79
CA GLN A 64 8.45 2.37 10.47
C GLN A 64 9.98 2.24 10.61
N THR A 65 10.57 2.97 11.56
CA THR A 65 12.02 2.92 11.83
C THR A 65 12.45 1.53 12.29
N ARG A 66 11.68 0.91 13.19
CA ARG A 66 11.95 -0.46 13.65
C ARG A 66 11.89 -1.45 12.49
N THR A 67 10.79 -1.47 11.74
CA THR A 67 10.59 -2.36 10.59
C THR A 67 11.70 -2.20 9.56
N LEU A 68 12.09 -0.95 9.26
CA LEU A 68 13.18 -0.71 8.33
C LEU A 68 14.50 -1.32 8.83
N ILE A 69 14.88 -1.08 10.08
CA ILE A 69 16.17 -1.53 10.64
C ILE A 69 16.21 -3.05 10.85
N GLU A 70 15.14 -3.61 11.46
CA GLU A 70 15.14 -5.00 11.94
C GLU A 70 14.68 -5.98 10.85
N ASP A 71 13.67 -5.63 10.06
CA ASP A 71 13.01 -6.57 9.13
C ASP A 71 13.45 -6.37 7.68
N VAL A 72 13.66 -5.11 7.25
CA VAL A 72 14.06 -4.78 5.87
C VAL A 72 15.57 -4.84 5.72
N LEU A 73 16.30 -3.96 6.40
CA LEU A 73 17.76 -3.87 6.27
C LEU A 73 18.51 -4.95 7.06
N LYS A 74 17.91 -5.48 8.13
CA LYS A 74 18.47 -6.52 9.01
C LYS A 74 19.84 -6.17 9.57
N ILE A 75 20.07 -4.89 9.90
CA ILE A 75 21.36 -4.37 10.37
C ILE A 75 21.52 -4.40 11.89
N GLY A 76 20.49 -4.76 12.62
CA GLY A 76 20.50 -4.89 14.08
C GLY A 76 19.12 -4.72 14.70
N GLN A 77 19.10 -4.45 15.99
CA GLN A 77 17.87 -4.15 16.74
C GLN A 77 17.77 -2.65 17.01
N VAL A 78 16.57 -2.07 16.97
CA VAL A 78 16.36 -0.62 17.14
C VAL A 78 16.84 -0.09 18.50
N ASN A 79 16.93 -0.96 19.50
CA ASN A 79 17.42 -0.63 20.85
C ASN A 79 18.93 -0.88 21.06
N ASP A 80 19.67 -1.31 20.01
CA ASP A 80 21.12 -1.44 20.07
C ASP A 80 21.74 -0.03 20.23
N PRO A 81 22.62 0.21 21.23
CA PRO A 81 23.26 1.52 21.43
C PRO A 81 23.99 2.06 20.19
N GLU A 82 24.50 1.17 19.32
CA GLU A 82 25.25 1.55 18.11
C GLU A 82 24.37 1.61 16.83
N ILE A 83 23.06 1.33 16.94
CA ILE A 83 22.21 1.16 15.76
C ILE A 83 22.17 2.40 14.87
N ASN A 84 22.18 3.59 15.45
CA ASN A 84 22.15 4.84 14.70
C ASN A 84 23.41 5.01 13.84
N VAL A 85 24.57 4.63 14.38
CA VAL A 85 25.85 4.64 13.64
C VAL A 85 25.86 3.57 12.55
N LYS A 86 25.39 2.34 12.86
CA LYS A 86 25.28 1.26 11.88
C LYS A 86 24.34 1.64 10.74
N PHE A 87 23.20 2.24 11.04
CA PHE A 87 22.23 2.70 10.07
C PHE A 87 22.78 3.79 9.16
N LEU A 88 23.43 4.79 9.73
CA LEU A 88 24.09 5.85 8.96
C LEU A 88 25.20 5.27 8.07
N ASN A 89 26.07 4.42 8.62
CA ASN A 89 27.19 3.81 7.87
C ASN A 89 26.70 2.91 6.74
N TYR A 90 25.61 2.18 6.93
CA TYR A 90 25.00 1.34 5.89
C TYR A 90 24.69 2.15 4.63
N PHE A 91 24.13 3.34 4.79
CA PHE A 91 23.79 4.21 3.67
C PHE A 91 24.92 5.14 3.20
N GLN A 92 26.15 5.02 3.73
CA GLN A 92 27.30 5.76 3.20
C GLN A 92 27.81 5.23 1.86
N ASP A 93 27.34 4.08 1.41
CA ASP A 93 27.62 3.57 0.08
C ASP A 93 27.13 4.53 -1.01
N THR A 94 27.99 4.84 -1.99
CA THR A 94 27.68 5.81 -3.05
C THR A 94 26.49 5.39 -3.92
N THR A 95 26.29 4.09 -4.09
CA THR A 95 25.14 3.55 -4.82
C THR A 95 23.83 3.84 -4.07
N LEU A 96 23.83 3.61 -2.76
CA LEU A 96 22.67 3.90 -1.92
C LEU A 96 22.39 5.41 -1.81
N GLN A 97 23.42 6.25 -1.74
CA GLN A 97 23.27 7.71 -1.78
C GLN A 97 22.64 8.18 -3.12
N THR A 98 23.07 7.59 -4.25
CA THR A 98 22.48 7.87 -5.56
C THR A 98 21.01 7.41 -5.62
N LEU A 99 20.69 6.29 -4.99
CA LEU A 99 19.34 5.75 -4.90
C LEU A 99 18.41 6.69 -4.12
N ILE A 100 18.87 7.19 -2.98
CA ILE A 100 18.15 8.19 -2.18
C ILE A 100 17.84 9.42 -3.03
N ALA A 101 18.86 10.00 -3.67
CA ALA A 101 18.70 11.19 -4.50
C ALA A 101 17.72 10.99 -5.66
N SER A 102 17.78 9.82 -6.32
CA SER A 102 16.87 9.46 -7.41
C SER A 102 15.42 9.35 -6.92
N ALA A 103 15.20 8.71 -5.77
CA ALA A 103 13.88 8.58 -5.17
C ALA A 103 13.33 9.95 -4.74
N GLU A 104 14.14 10.80 -4.11
CA GLU A 104 13.75 12.16 -3.75
C GLU A 104 13.29 12.99 -4.94
N GLN A 105 14.03 12.93 -6.03
CA GLN A 105 13.74 13.66 -7.26
C GLN A 105 12.44 13.14 -7.91
N GLN A 106 12.31 11.83 -8.08
CA GLN A 106 11.19 11.23 -8.80
C GLN A 106 9.89 11.33 -8.01
N TYR A 107 9.98 11.23 -6.68
CA TYR A 107 8.84 11.27 -5.76
C TYR A 107 8.73 12.59 -4.99
N ALA A 108 9.18 13.69 -5.61
CA ALA A 108 9.00 15.04 -5.06
C ALA A 108 7.52 15.33 -4.77
N ASN A 109 6.63 14.89 -5.65
CA ASN A 109 5.17 14.91 -5.48
C ASN A 109 4.61 13.49 -5.60
N MET A 110 3.61 13.16 -4.76
CA MET A 110 2.90 11.87 -4.74
C MET A 110 1.37 12.04 -4.77
N ASP A 111 0.86 13.18 -5.22
CA ASP A 111 -0.59 13.46 -5.22
C ASP A 111 -1.38 12.50 -6.10
N ASP A 112 -0.81 12.07 -7.22
CA ASP A 112 -1.36 11.03 -8.08
C ASP A 112 -1.47 9.68 -7.35
N ILE A 113 -0.40 9.27 -6.63
CA ILE A 113 -0.40 8.04 -5.85
C ILE A 113 -1.42 8.12 -4.70
N ASN A 114 -1.48 9.24 -3.98
CA ASN A 114 -2.47 9.46 -2.93
C ASN A 114 -3.91 9.34 -3.47
N LYS A 115 -4.17 9.96 -4.62
CA LYS A 115 -5.46 9.89 -5.28
C LYS A 115 -5.79 8.46 -5.70
N ASP A 116 -4.87 7.79 -6.38
CA ASP A 116 -5.10 6.43 -6.90
C ASP A 116 -5.25 5.40 -5.77
N LEU A 117 -4.52 5.55 -4.65
CA LEU A 117 -4.72 4.76 -3.43
C LEU A 117 -6.10 4.98 -2.82
N SER A 118 -6.52 6.25 -2.71
CA SER A 118 -7.84 6.61 -2.18
C SER A 118 -8.96 5.99 -3.02
N ASP A 119 -8.88 6.15 -4.33
CA ASP A 119 -9.82 5.58 -5.29
C ASP A 119 -9.84 4.04 -5.24
N ALA A 120 -8.67 3.41 -5.16
CA ALA A 120 -8.55 1.96 -5.11
C ALA A 120 -9.09 1.37 -3.81
N PHE A 121 -8.77 1.97 -2.65
CA PHE A 121 -9.29 1.53 -1.36
C PHE A 121 -10.79 1.81 -1.22
N SER A 122 -11.31 2.88 -1.81
CA SER A 122 -12.76 3.13 -1.86
C SER A 122 -13.47 1.97 -2.57
N ARG A 123 -13.05 1.64 -3.80
CA ARG A 123 -13.64 0.51 -4.56
C ARG A 123 -13.41 -0.84 -3.87
N LEU A 124 -12.27 -1.00 -3.19
CA LEU A 124 -11.99 -2.22 -2.44
C LEU A 124 -12.96 -2.40 -1.27
N ARG A 125 -13.34 -1.31 -0.58
CA ARG A 125 -14.37 -1.34 0.48
C ARG A 125 -15.75 -1.67 -0.05
N ASP A 126 -16.10 -1.25 -1.28
CA ASP A 126 -17.37 -1.67 -1.92
C ASP A 126 -17.41 -3.19 -2.14
N MET A 127 -16.28 -3.79 -2.49
CA MET A 127 -16.17 -5.24 -2.72
C MET A 127 -15.96 -6.05 -1.44
N LEU A 128 -15.34 -5.45 -0.44
CA LEU A 128 -14.94 -6.04 0.85
C LEU A 128 -15.31 -5.06 1.99
N PRO A 129 -16.59 -4.96 2.39
CA PRO A 129 -17.07 -3.91 3.30
C PRO A 129 -16.39 -3.86 4.67
N ASN A 130 -15.79 -4.98 5.12
CA ASN A 130 -15.11 -5.06 6.41
C ASN A 130 -13.59 -4.85 6.31
N ILE A 131 -13.07 -4.45 5.14
CA ILE A 131 -11.63 -4.22 5.00
C ILE A 131 -11.25 -2.92 5.69
N GLU A 132 -10.23 -2.99 6.51
CA GLU A 132 -9.61 -1.80 7.10
C GLU A 132 -8.68 -1.14 6.07
N VAL A 133 -8.55 0.17 6.11
CA VAL A 133 -7.59 0.91 5.28
C VAL A 133 -6.33 1.12 6.12
N PRO A 134 -5.17 0.59 5.69
CA PRO A 134 -3.94 0.72 6.45
C PRO A 134 -3.41 2.16 6.38
N GLN A 135 -2.61 2.53 7.35
CA GLN A 135 -1.80 3.75 7.27
C GLN A 135 -0.66 3.52 6.29
N VAL A 136 -0.57 4.36 5.25
CA VAL A 136 0.42 4.18 4.18
C VAL A 136 1.59 5.13 4.38
N TYR A 137 2.83 4.64 4.24
CA TYR A 137 4.04 5.46 4.32
C TYR A 137 5.05 5.11 3.23
N ALA A 138 5.91 6.05 2.88
CA ALA A 138 7.01 5.87 1.94
C ALA A 138 8.34 5.74 2.67
N GLN A 139 9.24 4.90 2.17
CA GLN A 139 10.61 4.71 2.68
C GLN A 139 11.60 4.43 1.55
N ILE A 140 12.90 4.38 1.88
CA ILE A 140 13.98 3.86 1.03
C ILE A 140 14.47 2.55 1.65
N GLY A 141 14.26 1.44 0.94
CA GLY A 141 14.44 0.08 1.46
C GLY A 141 15.71 -0.63 0.97
N SER A 142 16.64 0.06 0.29
CA SER A 142 17.87 -0.54 -0.24
C SER A 142 17.63 -1.70 -1.21
N LEU A 143 16.57 -1.62 -2.01
CA LEU A 143 16.16 -2.61 -3.03
C LEU A 143 15.77 -4.00 -2.48
N ASP A 144 15.57 -4.16 -1.17
CA ASP A 144 15.21 -5.45 -0.60
C ASP A 144 13.72 -5.78 -0.86
N GLN A 145 12.81 -5.05 -0.25
CA GLN A 145 11.36 -5.29 -0.35
C GLN A 145 10.66 -4.10 -1.04
N SER A 146 9.68 -4.40 -1.89
CA SER A 146 8.91 -3.35 -2.58
C SER A 146 7.79 -2.79 -1.70
N ILE A 147 7.00 -3.67 -1.09
CA ILE A 147 5.89 -3.34 -0.20
C ILE A 147 6.06 -4.08 1.12
N ILE A 148 5.88 -3.40 2.22
CA ILE A 148 5.91 -3.94 3.57
C ILE A 148 4.50 -3.87 4.16
N VAL A 149 3.97 -4.98 4.69
CA VAL A 149 2.65 -5.01 5.30
C VAL A 149 2.75 -5.57 6.71
N GLY A 150 2.21 -4.86 7.68
CA GLY A 150 2.15 -5.34 9.07
C GLY A 150 1.65 -4.29 10.04
N ASN A 151 1.05 -4.73 11.14
CA ASN A 151 0.60 -3.86 12.24
C ASN A 151 -0.29 -2.66 11.82
N GLY A 152 -1.14 -2.85 10.81
CA GLY A 152 -1.99 -1.79 10.27
C GLY A 152 -1.24 -0.76 9.40
N LEU A 153 0.03 -1.03 9.08
CA LEU A 153 0.89 -0.21 8.23
C LEU A 153 1.10 -0.85 6.85
N LEU A 154 1.27 -0.01 5.84
CA LEU A 154 1.67 -0.37 4.49
C LEU A 154 2.82 0.53 4.06
N GLY A 155 4.02 -0.01 3.99
CA GLY A 155 5.24 0.71 3.58
C GLY A 155 5.53 0.54 2.11
N ILE A 156 5.87 1.62 1.42
CA ILE A 156 6.28 1.66 0.02
C ILE A 156 7.77 1.96 -0.04
N SER A 157 8.58 1.02 -0.53
CA SER A 157 10.01 1.26 -0.80
C SER A 157 10.15 1.93 -2.17
N LEU A 158 10.29 3.26 -2.18
CA LEU A 158 10.30 4.07 -3.40
C LEU A 158 11.44 3.70 -4.36
N ASP A 159 12.54 3.22 -3.80
CA ASP A 159 13.70 2.75 -4.52
C ASP A 159 13.46 1.50 -5.39
N LYS A 160 12.34 0.82 -5.21
CA LYS A 160 11.90 -0.31 -6.06
C LYS A 160 11.09 0.13 -7.29
N TYR A 161 10.78 1.41 -7.43
CA TYR A 161 9.88 1.92 -8.47
C TYR A 161 10.45 3.11 -9.25
N LEU A 162 11.77 3.12 -9.48
CA LEU A 162 12.48 4.20 -10.20
C LEU A 162 12.37 4.11 -11.74
N GLY A 163 11.69 3.08 -12.23
CA GLY A 163 11.48 2.84 -13.67
C GLY A 163 12.22 1.60 -14.18
N SER A 164 11.61 0.87 -15.14
CA SER A 164 12.14 -0.40 -15.66
C SER A 164 13.59 -0.32 -16.17
N ASN A 165 13.98 0.85 -16.68
CA ASN A 165 15.32 1.11 -17.23
C ASN A 165 16.25 1.82 -16.25
N TYR A 166 15.91 1.88 -14.94
CA TYR A 166 16.80 2.48 -13.97
C TYR A 166 18.15 1.75 -13.97
N PRO A 167 19.30 2.47 -14.08
CA PRO A 167 20.60 1.82 -14.35
C PRO A 167 20.99 0.73 -13.36
N LEU A 168 20.60 0.90 -12.09
CA LEU A 168 20.91 -0.07 -11.05
C LEU A 168 20.16 -1.40 -11.23
N TYR A 169 18.93 -1.36 -11.75
CA TYR A 169 18.14 -2.57 -12.01
C TYR A 169 18.67 -3.40 -13.19
N LEU A 170 19.43 -2.77 -14.08
CA LEU A 170 20.04 -3.43 -15.23
C LEU A 170 21.36 -4.15 -14.90
N ARG A 171 21.88 -3.98 -13.69
CA ARG A 171 23.12 -4.63 -13.29
C ARG A 171 22.88 -6.11 -13.00
N GLU A 172 23.79 -6.96 -13.52
CA GLU A 172 23.71 -8.41 -13.36
C GLU A 172 23.76 -8.88 -11.89
N ASP A 173 24.45 -8.14 -11.03
CA ASP A 173 24.59 -8.47 -9.61
C ASP A 173 23.27 -8.32 -8.81
N TYR A 174 22.27 -7.58 -9.32
CA TYR A 174 20.92 -7.54 -8.75
C TYR A 174 20.00 -8.63 -9.30
N GLY A 175 20.30 -9.22 -10.45
CA GLY A 175 19.62 -10.39 -11.01
C GLY A 175 18.14 -10.20 -11.36
N TYR A 176 17.68 -8.95 -11.58
CA TYR A 176 16.28 -8.72 -11.97
C TYR A 176 16.02 -9.16 -13.40
N MET A 177 15.00 -10.01 -13.59
CA MET A 177 14.49 -10.37 -14.90
C MET A 177 13.71 -9.20 -15.54
N ASP A 178 13.56 -9.23 -16.88
CA ASP A 178 12.85 -8.18 -17.61
C ASP A 178 11.42 -7.99 -17.10
N GLU A 179 10.69 -9.08 -16.86
CA GLU A 179 9.32 -9.06 -16.36
C GLU A 179 9.21 -8.45 -14.96
N GLN A 180 10.25 -8.64 -14.12
CA GLN A 180 10.30 -8.01 -12.80
C GLN A 180 10.54 -6.49 -12.95
N ARG A 181 11.46 -6.08 -13.83
CA ARG A 181 11.76 -4.66 -14.05
C ARG A 181 10.57 -3.91 -14.65
N ASP A 182 9.76 -4.54 -15.50
CA ASP A 182 8.55 -3.95 -16.05
C ASP A 182 7.54 -3.53 -14.97
N ALA A 183 7.53 -4.23 -13.84
CA ALA A 183 6.72 -3.88 -12.67
C ALA A 183 7.41 -2.87 -11.73
N MET A 184 8.71 -2.57 -11.90
CA MET A 184 9.46 -1.64 -11.04
C MET A 184 9.28 -0.17 -11.48
N THR A 185 8.04 0.23 -11.71
CA THR A 185 7.66 1.56 -12.20
C THR A 185 6.62 2.20 -11.29
N ARG A 186 6.51 3.53 -11.36
CA ARG A 186 5.55 4.31 -10.58
C ARG A 186 4.12 3.79 -10.69
N ASP A 187 3.72 3.31 -11.87
CA ASP A 187 2.36 2.83 -12.16
C ASP A 187 2.01 1.54 -11.41
N PHE A 188 3.02 0.80 -10.94
CA PHE A 188 2.82 -0.44 -10.18
C PHE A 188 2.76 -0.23 -8.66
N ILE A 189 3.06 0.97 -8.13
CA ILE A 189 3.02 1.23 -6.69
C ILE A 189 1.64 0.89 -6.11
N VAL A 190 0.57 1.45 -6.68
CA VAL A 190 -0.79 1.24 -6.14
C VAL A 190 -1.28 -0.20 -6.35
N PRO A 191 -1.13 -0.82 -7.54
CA PRO A 191 -1.41 -2.24 -7.73
C PRO A 191 -0.71 -3.15 -6.73
N ASP A 192 0.57 -2.93 -6.47
CA ASP A 192 1.36 -3.72 -5.52
C ASP A 192 0.88 -3.48 -4.08
N CYS A 193 0.60 -2.23 -3.70
CA CYS A 193 0.01 -1.92 -2.40
C CYS A 193 -1.27 -2.73 -2.14
N ILE A 194 -2.21 -2.70 -3.06
CA ILE A 194 -3.47 -3.46 -2.94
C ILE A 194 -3.20 -4.97 -2.96
N GLY A 195 -2.35 -5.44 -3.88
CA GLY A 195 -2.03 -6.86 -4.04
C GLY A 195 -1.39 -7.46 -2.79
N PHE A 196 -0.32 -6.86 -2.26
CA PHE A 196 0.36 -7.33 -1.05
C PHE A 196 -0.51 -7.18 0.20
N TYR A 197 -1.33 -6.11 0.28
CA TYR A 197 -2.28 -5.96 1.37
C TYR A 197 -3.32 -7.08 1.37
N LEU A 198 -3.90 -7.41 0.20
CA LEU A 198 -4.82 -8.54 0.07
C LEU A 198 -4.17 -9.88 0.41
N LEU A 199 -2.92 -10.11 -0.02
CA LEU A 199 -2.17 -11.33 0.33
C LEU A 199 -1.92 -11.45 1.84
N SER A 200 -1.78 -10.34 2.56
CA SER A 200 -1.62 -10.36 4.02
C SER A 200 -2.92 -10.70 4.75
N LEU A 201 -4.07 -10.25 4.24
CA LEU A 201 -5.39 -10.51 4.83
C LEU A 201 -5.95 -11.88 4.45
N TYR A 202 -5.62 -12.33 3.26
CA TYR A 202 -6.03 -13.60 2.69
C TYR A 202 -4.76 -14.38 2.29
N PRO A 203 -4.03 -14.95 3.25
CA PRO A 203 -2.80 -15.67 2.94
C PRO A 203 -3.07 -16.94 2.16
N MET A 204 -2.14 -17.31 1.28
CA MET A 204 -2.20 -18.56 0.55
C MET A 204 -2.22 -19.74 1.53
N PRO A 205 -3.17 -20.68 1.39
CA PRO A 205 -3.20 -21.85 2.25
C PRO A 205 -1.91 -22.66 2.08
N ASN A 206 -1.37 -23.22 3.16
CA ASN A 206 -0.17 -24.05 3.26
C ASN A 206 0.57 -24.31 1.94
N ASP A 207 1.56 -23.48 1.66
CA ASP A 207 2.28 -23.42 0.37
C ASP A 207 2.95 -24.76 -0.02
N HIS A 208 3.29 -25.59 0.97
CA HIS A 208 3.98 -26.88 0.74
C HIS A 208 3.11 -27.94 0.03
N ASP A 209 1.80 -27.84 0.13
CA ASP A 209 0.87 -28.84 -0.42
C ASP A 209 0.22 -28.41 -1.75
N LEU A 210 0.48 -27.17 -2.20
CA LEU A 210 -0.11 -26.63 -3.42
C LEU A 210 0.73 -26.94 -4.66
N THR A 211 0.03 -27.33 -5.73
CA THR A 211 0.64 -27.41 -7.06
C THR A 211 0.96 -26.00 -7.59
N GLN A 212 1.86 -25.90 -8.57
CA GLN A 212 2.14 -24.59 -9.21
C GLN A 212 0.87 -23.96 -9.78
N LEU A 213 -0.01 -24.76 -10.40
CA LEU A 213 -1.27 -24.28 -10.94
C LEU A 213 -2.17 -23.67 -9.84
N GLU A 214 -2.24 -24.27 -8.67
CA GLU A 214 -3.04 -23.76 -7.55
C GLU A 214 -2.48 -22.44 -7.02
N ARG A 215 -1.15 -22.33 -6.92
CA ARG A 215 -0.48 -21.07 -6.57
C ARG A 215 -0.79 -19.97 -7.59
N ASP A 216 -0.63 -20.27 -8.89
CA ASP A 216 -0.88 -19.31 -9.96
C ASP A 216 -2.36 -18.87 -9.99
N MET A 217 -3.29 -19.80 -9.79
CA MET A 217 -4.71 -19.48 -9.69
C MET A 217 -5.02 -18.62 -8.46
N TYR A 218 -4.34 -18.87 -7.34
CA TYR A 218 -4.49 -18.05 -6.13
C TYR A 218 -4.04 -16.61 -6.40
N ILE A 219 -2.86 -16.42 -6.97
CA ILE A 219 -2.35 -15.12 -7.37
C ILE A 219 -3.30 -14.47 -8.40
N GLY A 220 -3.81 -15.26 -9.35
CA GLY A 220 -4.82 -14.79 -10.33
C GLY A 220 -6.09 -14.23 -9.69
N LYS A 221 -6.56 -14.79 -8.55
CA LYS A 221 -7.69 -14.23 -7.79
C LYS A 221 -7.35 -12.85 -7.23
N VAL A 222 -6.19 -12.72 -6.58
CA VAL A 222 -5.75 -11.45 -6.01
C VAL A 222 -5.58 -10.42 -7.12
N GLN A 223 -4.90 -10.75 -8.21
CA GLN A 223 -4.71 -9.89 -9.38
C GLN A 223 -6.04 -9.44 -10.00
N TRP A 224 -7.04 -10.31 -10.04
CA TRP A 224 -8.38 -9.95 -10.52
C TRP A 224 -9.02 -8.89 -9.62
N VAL A 225 -8.95 -9.05 -8.28
CA VAL A 225 -9.46 -8.06 -7.32
C VAL A 225 -8.70 -6.73 -7.45
N VAL A 226 -7.38 -6.76 -7.62
CA VAL A 226 -6.58 -5.55 -7.90
C VAL A 226 -7.09 -4.83 -9.15
N ASN A 227 -7.32 -5.55 -10.26
CA ASN A 227 -7.87 -4.95 -11.47
C ASN A 227 -9.23 -4.28 -11.23
N GLN A 228 -10.11 -4.90 -10.42
CA GLN A 228 -11.41 -4.30 -10.09
C GLN A 228 -11.22 -3.03 -9.23
N SER A 229 -10.36 -3.06 -8.22
CA SER A 229 -10.09 -1.91 -7.35
C SER A 229 -9.46 -0.75 -8.12
N MET A 230 -8.58 -1.04 -9.07
CA MET A 230 -7.96 -0.06 -9.95
C MET A 230 -8.90 0.48 -11.05
N ASN A 231 -10.03 -0.18 -11.27
CA ASN A 231 -10.89 0.04 -12.45
C ASN A 231 -10.10 0.05 -13.77
N LYS A 232 -9.05 -0.78 -13.83
CA LYS A 232 -8.10 -0.87 -14.95
C LYS A 232 -7.55 -2.30 -15.02
N GLN A 233 -7.32 -2.80 -16.22
CA GLN A 233 -6.67 -4.10 -16.41
C GLN A 233 -5.15 -3.95 -16.28
N VAL A 234 -4.64 -4.00 -15.05
CA VAL A 234 -3.20 -3.97 -14.75
C VAL A 234 -2.59 -5.33 -15.04
N PHE A 235 -3.22 -6.39 -14.53
CA PHE A 235 -2.78 -7.77 -14.73
C PHE A 235 -3.64 -8.46 -15.79
N ASN A 236 -3.02 -9.03 -16.83
CA ASN A 236 -3.68 -9.73 -17.93
C ASN A 236 -3.11 -11.14 -18.11
N THR A 237 -3.00 -11.89 -17.01
CA THR A 237 -2.55 -13.28 -17.07
C THR A 237 -3.70 -14.22 -17.46
N LEU A 238 -3.36 -15.45 -17.90
CA LEU A 238 -4.37 -16.50 -18.14
C LEU A 238 -5.22 -16.72 -16.88
N TYR A 239 -4.61 -16.74 -15.72
CA TYR A 239 -5.27 -16.98 -14.45
C TYR A 239 -6.24 -15.86 -14.07
N THR A 240 -5.83 -14.61 -14.24
CA THR A 240 -6.69 -13.43 -14.01
C THR A 240 -7.91 -13.44 -14.92
N ARG A 241 -7.75 -13.81 -16.20
CA ARG A 241 -8.88 -13.95 -17.15
C ARG A 241 -9.82 -15.07 -16.75
N ASN A 242 -9.28 -16.23 -16.36
CA ASN A 242 -10.08 -17.37 -15.91
C ASN A 242 -10.93 -17.01 -14.67
N VAL A 243 -10.36 -16.29 -13.71
CA VAL A 243 -11.11 -15.75 -12.57
C VAL A 243 -12.22 -14.81 -13.01
N GLY A 244 -11.95 -13.92 -13.95
CA GLY A 244 -12.96 -13.01 -14.51
C GLY A 244 -14.11 -13.74 -15.18
N HIS A 245 -13.84 -14.79 -15.96
CA HIS A 245 -14.87 -15.65 -16.56
C HIS A 245 -15.69 -16.39 -15.50
N PHE A 246 -15.01 -16.93 -14.48
CA PHE A 246 -15.65 -17.59 -13.36
C PHE A 246 -16.63 -16.64 -12.64
N MET A 247 -16.18 -15.44 -12.27
CA MET A 247 -17.03 -14.47 -11.56
C MET A 247 -18.23 -14.00 -12.39
N LYS A 248 -18.06 -13.85 -13.71
CA LYS A 248 -19.19 -13.54 -14.62
C LYS A 248 -20.24 -14.65 -14.65
N SER A 249 -19.83 -15.91 -14.59
CA SER A 249 -20.73 -17.07 -14.62
C SER A 249 -21.33 -17.40 -13.24
N HIS A 250 -20.80 -16.81 -12.16
CA HIS A 250 -21.24 -17.05 -10.79
C HIS A 250 -21.53 -15.72 -10.05
N PRO A 251 -22.53 -14.94 -10.46
CA PRO A 251 -22.79 -13.59 -9.96
C PRO A 251 -23.14 -13.53 -8.45
N ASN A 252 -23.49 -14.66 -7.85
CA ASN A 252 -23.81 -14.76 -6.42
C ASN A 252 -22.56 -14.96 -5.53
N ILE A 253 -21.39 -15.18 -6.11
CA ILE A 253 -20.15 -15.32 -5.35
C ILE A 253 -19.59 -13.93 -5.07
N THR A 254 -19.41 -13.61 -3.78
CA THR A 254 -18.79 -12.34 -3.35
C THR A 254 -17.28 -12.38 -3.53
N THR A 255 -16.67 -11.20 -3.57
CA THR A 255 -15.20 -11.05 -3.61
C THR A 255 -14.54 -11.72 -2.40
N GLU A 256 -15.13 -11.59 -1.22
CA GLU A 256 -14.61 -12.24 -0.02
C GLU A 256 -14.68 -13.78 -0.13
N GLN A 257 -15.79 -14.32 -0.65
CA GLN A 257 -15.89 -15.74 -0.91
C GLN A 257 -14.89 -16.23 -1.94
N LEU A 258 -14.65 -15.46 -3.01
CA LEU A 258 -13.60 -15.74 -4.00
C LEU A 258 -12.21 -15.87 -3.34
N LEU A 259 -11.83 -14.91 -2.49
CA LEU A 259 -10.53 -14.89 -1.85
C LEU A 259 -10.36 -16.00 -0.81
N ARG A 260 -11.39 -16.26 0.02
CA ARG A 260 -11.33 -17.26 1.10
C ARG A 260 -11.44 -18.70 0.63
N ASN A 261 -12.17 -18.96 -0.46
CA ASN A 261 -12.46 -20.32 -0.89
C ASN A 261 -11.55 -20.78 -2.03
N ASN A 262 -11.23 -22.07 -2.02
CA ASN A 262 -10.42 -22.66 -3.06
C ASN A 262 -11.30 -23.23 -4.20
N TYR A 263 -12.03 -22.35 -4.90
CA TYR A 263 -12.90 -22.75 -6.01
C TYR A 263 -12.17 -23.44 -7.18
N PHE A 264 -10.85 -23.24 -7.28
CA PHE A 264 -10.03 -23.71 -8.39
C PHE A 264 -9.20 -24.95 -8.05
N ALA A 265 -9.16 -25.40 -6.79
CA ALA A 265 -8.43 -26.62 -6.37
C ALA A 265 -9.00 -27.91 -7.01
N LYS A 266 -10.19 -27.86 -7.56
CA LYS A 266 -10.86 -28.98 -8.25
C LYS A 266 -11.31 -28.59 -9.66
N ALA A 267 -10.65 -27.61 -10.30
CA ALA A 267 -11.02 -27.22 -11.65
C ALA A 267 -10.88 -28.44 -12.59
N PRO A 268 -11.93 -28.78 -13.35
CA PRO A 268 -11.83 -29.81 -14.39
C PRO A 268 -10.71 -29.39 -15.34
N LYS A 269 -9.97 -30.37 -15.87
CA LYS A 269 -8.93 -30.17 -16.88
C LYS A 269 -9.45 -29.21 -17.96
N VAL A 270 -9.11 -27.95 -17.85
CA VAL A 270 -9.35 -26.97 -18.92
C VAL A 270 -8.47 -27.43 -20.05
N LYS A 271 -9.08 -27.82 -21.17
CA LYS A 271 -8.33 -28.05 -22.41
C LYS A 271 -7.58 -26.76 -22.71
N MET A 272 -6.26 -26.81 -22.56
CA MET A 272 -5.39 -25.75 -23.06
C MET A 272 -5.51 -25.79 -24.58
N GLU A 273 -6.26 -24.87 -25.16
CA GLU A 273 -6.11 -24.51 -26.56
C GLU A 273 -4.90 -23.57 -26.63
N PHE A 274 -3.81 -24.11 -27.19
CA PHE A 274 -2.59 -23.38 -27.51
C PHE A 274 -2.80 -22.51 -28.75
#